data_359fbc70a0cb209edcffe16131fe6a79
#
_entry.id   359fbc70a0cb209edcffe16131fe6a79
#
_cell.length_a   1.000
_cell.length_b   1.000
_cell.length_c   1.000
_cell.angle_alpha   90.00
_cell.angle_beta   90.00
_cell.angle_gamma   90.00
#
_symmetry.space_group_name_H-M   'P 1'
#
loop_
_entity.id
_entity.type
_entity.pdbx_description
1 polymer ?
#
loop_
_entity_poly.entity_id
_entity_poly.type
_entity_poly.pdbx_seq_one_letter_code
_entity_poly.pdbx_strand_id
1 'polypeptide(L)'
;KNFLKKEDFKKFKNQCDKTGTTEESLANAEKLGFKTNLFVKHPFISKKRLPVYFANFVLMDYGSGAIFGCPAHDQRDFDFAKKYKLEITKVVSDGNDEKSLNEAYIGPGKMINSDFLNGLEFNKAKEEIIVKIEQKRIGKRKTLYRLKQYYLSSAPTWITLRI
;
A
#
# COMPACT_ATOMS: atom_id res chain seq x y z
N LYS A 1 -4.58 17.96 21.60
CA LYS A 1 -4.04 18.72 20.46
C LYS A 1 -4.81 18.30 19.23
N ASN A 2 -5.59 19.24 18.64
CA ASN A 2 -6.41 18.96 17.47
C ASN A 2 -5.50 18.78 16.24
N PHE A 3 -5.23 17.53 15.84
CA PHE A 3 -4.51 17.18 14.61
C PHE A 3 -5.43 17.08 13.40
N LEU A 4 -6.73 17.30 13.59
CA LEU A 4 -7.76 17.31 12.56
C LEU A 4 -8.57 18.60 12.63
N LYS A 5 -8.77 19.27 11.51
CA LYS A 5 -9.82 20.29 11.38
C LYS A 5 -11.15 19.54 11.28
N LYS A 6 -11.96 19.55 12.34
CA LYS A 6 -13.17 18.72 12.48
C LYS A 6 -14.15 18.83 11.31
N GLU A 7 -14.36 20.05 10.80
CA GLU A 7 -15.31 20.28 9.69
C GLU A 7 -14.80 19.70 8.36
N ASP A 8 -13.53 19.90 8.04
CA ASP A 8 -12.94 19.39 6.81
C ASP A 8 -12.89 17.85 6.81
N PHE A 9 -12.58 17.26 7.96
CA PHE A 9 -12.62 15.80 8.11
C PHE A 9 -14.04 15.23 8.00
N LYS A 10 -15.04 15.93 8.52
CA LYS A 10 -16.46 15.54 8.39
C LYS A 10 -16.91 15.55 6.93
N LYS A 11 -16.49 16.56 6.16
CA LYS A 11 -16.77 16.64 4.72
C LYS A 11 -16.11 15.47 3.99
N PHE A 12 -14.83 15.19 4.27
CA PHE A 12 -14.11 14.06 3.71
C PHE A 12 -14.79 12.72 4.02
N LYS A 13 -15.17 12.49 5.29
CA LYS A 13 -15.91 11.28 5.69
C LYS A 13 -17.19 11.12 4.88
N ASN A 14 -18.01 12.18 4.77
CA ASN A 14 -19.25 12.15 4.00
C ASN A 14 -19.02 11.87 2.51
N GLN A 15 -17.89 12.28 1.94
CA GLN A 15 -17.51 11.92 0.57
C GLN A 15 -17.16 10.43 0.45
N CYS A 16 -16.39 9.90 1.40
CA CYS A 16 -16.06 8.48 1.42
C CYS A 16 -17.29 7.59 1.57
N ASP A 17 -18.23 7.97 2.42
CA ASP A 17 -19.47 7.21 2.66
C ASP A 17 -20.33 7.08 1.37
N LYS A 18 -20.17 7.99 0.40
CA LYS A 18 -20.86 7.95 -0.91
C LYS A 18 -20.21 7.03 -1.94
N THR A 19 -18.94 6.66 -1.75
CA THR A 19 -18.17 5.87 -2.75
C THR A 19 -18.39 4.37 -2.63
N GLY A 20 -19.17 3.90 -1.65
CA GLY A 20 -19.39 2.47 -1.37
C GLY A 20 -18.22 1.85 -0.60
N THR A 21 -18.48 0.67 -0.03
CA THR A 21 -17.54 -0.04 0.86
C THR A 21 -17.05 -1.36 0.28
N THR A 22 -17.53 -1.77 -0.90
CA THR A 22 -17.10 -3.03 -1.52
C THR A 22 -15.72 -2.87 -2.17
N GLU A 23 -14.92 -3.94 -2.18
CA GLU A 23 -13.57 -3.94 -2.76
C GLU A 23 -13.60 -3.51 -4.24
N GLU A 24 -14.63 -3.94 -4.99
CA GLU A 24 -14.84 -3.59 -6.40
C GLU A 24 -15.20 -2.10 -6.59
N SER A 25 -16.09 -1.56 -5.77
CA SER A 25 -16.45 -0.14 -5.82
C SER A 25 -15.27 0.76 -5.48
N LEU A 26 -14.42 0.35 -4.52
CA LEU A 26 -13.23 1.09 -4.13
C LEU A 26 -12.08 1.00 -5.15
N ALA A 27 -12.01 -0.10 -5.92
CA ALA A 27 -11.02 -0.25 -6.97
C ALA A 27 -11.21 0.78 -8.09
N ASN A 28 -12.48 1.01 -8.49
CA ASN A 28 -12.85 1.90 -9.59
C ASN A 28 -13.15 3.34 -9.14
N ALA A 29 -13.32 3.58 -7.84
CA ALA A 29 -13.60 4.91 -7.32
C ALA A 29 -12.39 5.85 -7.39
N GLU A 30 -12.68 7.14 -7.49
CA GLU A 30 -11.67 8.18 -7.34
C GLU A 30 -10.95 8.05 -6.00
N LYS A 31 -9.62 8.10 -6.02
CA LYS A 31 -8.81 8.01 -4.81
C LYS A 31 -8.92 9.32 -4.01
N LEU A 32 -9.62 9.26 -2.89
CA LEU A 32 -9.82 10.39 -1.99
C LEU A 32 -8.89 10.27 -0.78
N GLY A 33 -8.32 11.41 -0.37
CA GLY A 33 -7.43 11.47 0.77
C GLY A 33 -7.60 12.74 1.59
N PHE A 34 -7.41 12.61 2.88
CA PHE A 34 -7.36 13.74 3.81
C PHE A 34 -6.00 13.80 4.48
N LYS A 35 -5.25 14.87 4.20
CA LYS A 35 -3.93 15.10 4.79
C LYS A 35 -4.07 15.49 6.26
N THR A 36 -3.38 14.77 7.13
CA THR A 36 -3.28 15.13 8.55
C THR A 36 -2.07 16.05 8.81
N ASN A 37 -1.96 16.57 10.01
CA ASN A 37 -0.76 17.29 10.46
C ASN A 37 0.28 16.33 11.09
N LEU A 38 0.09 15.02 10.93
CA LEU A 38 0.97 14.01 11.49
C LEU A 38 2.02 13.59 10.46
N PHE A 39 3.20 13.26 10.98
CA PHE A 39 4.28 12.65 10.23
C PHE A 39 4.81 11.46 11.00
N VAL A 40 5.13 10.38 10.28
CA VAL A 40 5.81 9.22 10.83
C VAL A 40 7.28 9.22 10.40
N LYS A 41 8.15 8.69 11.26
CA LYS A 41 9.56 8.48 10.91
C LYS A 41 9.70 7.21 10.11
N HIS A 42 10.49 7.25 9.04
CA HIS A 42 10.84 6.03 8.32
C HIS A 42 11.69 5.12 9.23
N PRO A 43 11.38 3.82 9.36
CA PRO A 43 12.06 2.94 10.33
C PRO A 43 13.53 2.66 10.04
N PHE A 44 13.96 2.80 8.78
CA PHE A 44 15.31 2.50 8.33
C PHE A 44 16.06 3.72 7.77
N ILE A 45 15.37 4.61 7.05
CA ILE A 45 16.00 5.81 6.48
C ILE A 45 15.95 6.92 7.53
N SER A 46 17.13 7.21 8.14
CA SER A 46 17.25 8.26 9.13
C SER A 46 16.85 9.62 8.55
N LYS A 47 16.18 10.45 9.35
CA LYS A 47 15.68 11.78 8.99
C LYS A 47 14.53 11.82 7.97
N LYS A 48 14.15 10.72 7.29
CA LYS A 48 12.99 10.71 6.40
C LYS A 48 11.71 10.69 7.22
N ARG A 49 10.84 11.67 6.99
CA ARG A 49 9.49 11.77 7.58
C ARG A 49 8.47 11.63 6.48
N LEU A 50 7.45 10.83 6.72
CA LEU A 50 6.38 10.56 5.78
C LEU A 50 5.08 11.17 6.31
N PRO A 51 4.32 11.88 5.46
CA PRO A 51 3.03 12.44 5.86
C PRO A 51 2.00 11.33 6.05
N VAL A 52 1.09 11.53 6.99
CA VAL A 52 -0.02 10.61 7.27
C VAL A 52 -1.29 11.14 6.61
N TYR A 53 -1.96 10.26 5.85
CA TYR A 53 -3.23 10.53 5.21
C TYR A 53 -4.30 9.53 5.67
N PHE A 54 -5.55 9.97 5.74
CA PHE A 54 -6.69 9.07 5.62
C PHE A 54 -7.01 8.92 4.14
N ALA A 55 -7.27 7.71 3.67
CA ALA A 55 -7.61 7.43 2.28
C ALA A 55 -8.77 6.45 2.19
N ASN A 56 -9.67 6.68 1.22
CA ASN A 56 -10.88 5.87 1.05
C ASN A 56 -10.64 4.44 0.57
N PHE A 57 -9.46 4.15 0.02
CA PHE A 57 -9.11 2.83 -0.52
C PHE A 57 -8.29 1.95 0.43
N VAL A 58 -8.00 2.43 1.64
CA VAL A 58 -7.34 1.64 2.70
C VAL A 58 -8.41 0.86 3.45
N LEU A 59 -8.41 -0.47 3.26
CA LEU A 59 -9.37 -1.35 3.89
C LEU A 59 -9.02 -1.61 5.36
N MET A 60 -10.01 -1.50 6.25
CA MET A 60 -9.81 -1.73 7.69
C MET A 60 -9.42 -3.18 8.02
N ASP A 61 -9.87 -4.13 7.21
CA ASP A 61 -9.58 -5.56 7.39
C ASP A 61 -8.19 -5.96 6.89
N TYR A 62 -7.46 -5.02 6.27
CA TYR A 62 -6.10 -5.26 5.80
C TYR A 62 -5.08 -4.84 6.87
N GLY A 63 -4.50 -5.82 7.55
CA GLY A 63 -3.52 -5.59 8.59
C GLY A 63 -4.12 -4.94 9.85
N SER A 64 -3.66 -3.75 10.19
CA SER A 64 -4.14 -2.94 11.32
C SER A 64 -4.99 -1.74 10.89
N GLY A 65 -5.39 -1.67 9.62
CA GLY A 65 -6.05 -0.50 9.04
C GLY A 65 -5.08 0.67 8.76
N ALA A 66 -3.79 0.44 8.93
CA ALA A 66 -2.74 1.38 8.55
C ALA A 66 -1.76 0.68 7.60
N ILE A 67 -1.50 1.29 6.45
CA ILE A 67 -0.58 0.76 5.44
C ILE A 67 0.58 1.73 5.19
N PHE A 68 1.68 1.18 4.72
CA PHE A 68 2.80 1.93 4.19
C PHE A 68 2.63 2.02 2.67
N GLY A 69 2.42 3.23 2.15
CA GLY A 69 2.22 3.43 0.71
C GLY A 69 3.48 3.10 -0.09
N CYS A 70 3.29 2.47 -1.25
CA CYS A 70 4.37 2.13 -2.18
C CYS A 70 4.06 2.62 -3.60
N PRO A 71 4.01 3.95 -3.83
CA PRO A 71 3.48 4.53 -5.05
C PRO A 71 4.22 4.14 -6.33
N ALA A 72 5.51 3.79 -6.25
CA ALA A 72 6.23 3.35 -7.43
C ALA A 72 5.87 1.93 -7.89
N HIS A 73 5.20 1.11 -7.04
CA HIS A 73 4.99 -0.33 -7.27
C HIS A 73 3.57 -0.83 -6.93
N ASP A 74 2.66 0.06 -6.57
CA ASP A 74 1.21 -0.19 -6.46
C ASP A 74 0.45 0.91 -7.20
N GLN A 75 -0.39 0.54 -8.16
CA GLN A 75 -1.08 1.50 -9.02
C GLN A 75 -2.04 2.40 -8.25
N ARG A 76 -2.69 1.90 -7.21
CA ARG A 76 -3.61 2.70 -6.37
C ARG A 76 -2.85 3.77 -5.60
N ASP A 77 -1.69 3.41 -5.06
CA ASP A 77 -0.80 4.34 -4.36
C ASP A 77 -0.17 5.33 -5.34
N PHE A 78 0.14 4.90 -6.57
CA PHE A 78 0.65 5.75 -7.63
C PHE A 78 -0.35 6.85 -8.01
N ASP A 79 -1.59 6.47 -8.30
CA ASP A 79 -2.66 7.41 -8.67
C ASP A 79 -2.91 8.40 -7.54
N PHE A 80 -2.91 7.91 -6.30
CA PHE A 80 -3.03 8.76 -5.11
C PHE A 80 -1.86 9.73 -4.98
N ALA A 81 -0.63 9.25 -5.13
CA ALA A 81 0.57 10.09 -5.03
C ALA A 81 0.61 11.16 -6.13
N LYS A 82 0.23 10.83 -7.36
CA LYS A 82 0.10 11.80 -8.46
C LYS A 82 -0.95 12.87 -8.13
N LYS A 83 -2.14 12.45 -7.68
CA LYS A 83 -3.22 13.37 -7.31
C LYS A 83 -2.83 14.35 -6.21
N TYR A 84 -2.15 13.87 -5.17
CA TYR A 84 -1.76 14.68 -4.02
C TYR A 84 -0.34 15.25 -4.12
N LYS A 85 0.32 15.11 -5.28
CA LYS A 85 1.68 15.61 -5.57
C LYS A 85 2.69 15.13 -4.52
N LEU A 86 2.61 13.84 -4.17
CA LEU A 86 3.56 13.20 -3.25
C LEU A 86 4.79 12.71 -4.03
N GLU A 87 5.90 12.59 -3.32
CA GLU A 87 7.13 12.02 -3.87
C GLU A 87 6.93 10.55 -4.25
N ILE A 88 7.33 10.17 -5.46
CA ILE A 88 7.33 8.78 -5.94
C ILE A 88 8.78 8.37 -6.15
N THR A 89 9.27 7.47 -5.34
CA THR A 89 10.64 6.95 -5.42
C THR A 89 10.61 5.52 -5.94
N LYS A 90 11.18 5.26 -7.12
CA LYS A 90 11.35 3.90 -7.67
C LYS A 90 12.31 3.13 -6.78
N VAL A 91 11.91 1.95 -6.30
CA VAL A 91 12.72 1.10 -5.40
C VAL A 91 12.98 -0.30 -5.95
N VAL A 92 12.37 -0.66 -7.07
CA VAL A 92 12.68 -1.87 -7.85
C VAL A 92 13.00 -1.45 -9.28
N SER A 93 14.10 -1.94 -9.83
CA SER A 93 14.54 -1.63 -11.18
C SER A 93 14.76 -2.91 -11.99
N ASP A 94 14.34 -2.84 -13.26
CA ASP A 94 14.64 -3.83 -14.30
C ASP A 94 15.93 -3.47 -15.09
N GLY A 95 16.62 -2.40 -14.69
CA GLY A 95 17.79 -1.87 -15.38
C GLY A 95 17.48 -0.68 -16.32
N ASN A 96 16.20 -0.35 -16.53
CA ASN A 96 15.76 0.80 -17.34
C ASN A 96 15.30 1.96 -16.44
N ASP A 97 16.25 2.64 -15.81
CA ASP A 97 15.94 3.67 -14.81
C ASP A 97 15.75 5.08 -15.38
N GLU A 98 16.04 5.29 -16.67
CA GLU A 98 15.99 6.61 -17.30
C GLU A 98 14.58 7.12 -17.60
N LYS A 99 13.54 6.27 -17.54
CA LYS A 99 12.16 6.68 -17.84
C LYS A 99 11.45 7.15 -16.58
N SER A 100 10.87 8.35 -16.65
CA SER A 100 9.91 8.79 -15.65
C SER A 100 8.76 7.78 -15.56
N LEU A 101 8.36 7.41 -14.34
CA LEU A 101 7.23 6.50 -14.13
C LEU A 101 5.94 7.18 -14.58
N ASN A 102 5.31 6.66 -15.63
CA ASN A 102 3.97 7.04 -16.06
C ASN A 102 2.89 6.24 -15.31
N GLU A 103 3.27 5.06 -14.83
CA GLU A 103 2.46 4.12 -14.07
C GLU A 103 3.33 3.37 -13.06
N ALA A 104 2.72 2.64 -12.13
CA ALA A 104 3.44 1.83 -11.16
C ALA A 104 4.16 0.67 -11.86
N TYR A 105 5.43 0.46 -11.51
CA TYR A 105 6.19 -0.68 -12.02
C TYR A 105 5.96 -1.91 -11.12
N ILE A 106 5.36 -2.95 -11.68
CA ILE A 106 5.04 -4.22 -10.97
C ILE A 106 5.85 -5.42 -11.46
N GLY A 107 6.86 -5.20 -12.30
CA GLY A 107 7.73 -6.24 -12.85
C GLY A 107 8.81 -6.74 -11.87
N PRO A 108 9.53 -7.78 -12.26
CA PRO A 108 10.70 -8.28 -11.52
C PRO A 108 11.85 -7.29 -11.58
N GLY A 109 12.79 -7.37 -10.62
CA GLY A 109 13.96 -6.50 -10.64
C GLY A 109 14.77 -6.57 -9.37
N LYS A 110 15.77 -5.70 -9.31
CA LYS A 110 16.64 -5.52 -8.15
C LYS A 110 16.26 -4.26 -7.38
N MET A 111 16.51 -4.31 -6.10
CA MET A 111 16.27 -3.16 -5.23
C MET A 111 17.24 -2.02 -5.54
N ILE A 112 16.70 -0.81 -5.63
CA ILE A 112 17.42 0.45 -5.77
C ILE A 112 16.87 1.48 -4.77
N ASN A 113 17.57 2.54 -4.48
CA ASN A 113 17.17 3.61 -3.56
C ASN A 113 16.65 3.10 -2.20
N SER A 114 17.17 1.94 -1.76
CA SER A 114 16.67 1.17 -0.61
C SER A 114 17.77 0.86 0.42
N ASP A 115 18.84 1.68 0.46
CA ASP A 115 19.97 1.58 1.40
C ASP A 115 20.58 0.18 1.41
N PHE A 116 20.58 -0.53 2.54
CA PHE A 116 21.18 -1.86 2.69
C PHE A 116 20.51 -2.96 1.85
N LEU A 117 19.38 -2.71 1.23
CA LEU A 117 18.70 -3.65 0.32
C LEU A 117 19.11 -3.48 -1.13
N ASN A 118 19.86 -2.43 -1.47
CA ASN A 118 20.26 -2.16 -2.86
C ASN A 118 20.98 -3.35 -3.49
N GLY A 119 20.62 -3.67 -4.74
CA GLY A 119 21.18 -4.78 -5.51
C GLY A 119 20.59 -6.15 -5.21
N LEU A 120 19.79 -6.30 -4.14
CA LEU A 120 19.13 -7.56 -3.83
C LEU A 120 17.94 -7.80 -4.76
N GLU A 121 17.70 -9.05 -5.11
CA GLU A 121 16.46 -9.50 -5.71
C GLU A 121 15.30 -9.31 -4.73
N PHE A 122 14.11 -9.00 -5.26
CA PHE A 122 12.92 -8.67 -4.48
C PHE A 122 12.62 -9.66 -3.34
N ASN A 123 12.65 -10.96 -3.62
CA ASN A 123 12.36 -11.98 -2.60
C ASN A 123 13.40 -12.02 -1.48
N LYS A 124 14.69 -11.86 -1.83
CA LYS A 124 15.77 -11.77 -0.84
C LYS A 124 15.65 -10.50 0.00
N ALA A 125 15.35 -9.37 -0.63
CA ALA A 125 15.14 -8.11 0.06
C ALA A 125 13.96 -8.18 1.04
N LYS A 126 12.88 -8.85 0.65
CA LYS A 126 11.70 -9.07 1.51
C LYS A 126 12.05 -9.87 2.77
N GLU A 127 12.84 -10.93 2.63
CA GLU A 127 13.27 -11.72 3.80
C GLU A 127 14.20 -10.90 4.69
N GLU A 128 15.18 -10.21 4.12
CA GLU A 128 16.13 -9.37 4.84
C GLU A 128 15.45 -8.26 5.65
N ILE A 129 14.48 -7.56 5.05
CA ILE A 129 13.78 -6.48 5.74
C ILE A 129 12.91 -7.01 6.89
N ILE A 130 12.28 -8.19 6.74
CA ILE A 130 11.49 -8.82 7.79
C ILE A 130 12.38 -9.15 8.99
N VAL A 131 13.54 -9.79 8.75
CA VAL A 131 14.51 -10.10 9.81
C VAL A 131 14.92 -8.83 10.57
N LYS A 132 15.22 -7.75 9.84
CA LYS A 132 15.62 -6.48 10.48
C LYS A 132 14.48 -5.82 11.27
N ILE A 133 13.24 -5.92 10.81
CA ILE A 133 12.05 -5.43 11.52
C ILE A 133 11.89 -6.18 12.85
N GLU A 134 12.05 -7.50 12.83
CA GLU A 134 11.95 -8.34 14.02
C GLU A 134 13.10 -8.09 15.02
N GLN A 135 14.33 -8.00 14.52
CA GLN A 135 15.51 -7.64 15.33
C GLN A 135 15.35 -6.29 16.04
N LYS A 136 14.80 -5.29 15.33
CA LYS A 136 14.50 -3.98 15.92
C LYS A 136 13.26 -3.98 16.83
N ARG A 137 12.53 -5.08 16.92
CA ARG A 137 11.28 -5.21 17.69
C ARG A 137 10.20 -4.17 17.33
N ILE A 138 10.17 -3.75 16.06
CA ILE A 138 9.18 -2.79 15.55
C ILE A 138 8.06 -3.44 14.74
N GLY A 139 8.12 -4.75 14.55
CA GLY A 139 7.11 -5.55 13.86
C GLY A 139 7.44 -7.03 13.91
N LYS A 140 6.58 -7.83 13.31
CA LYS A 140 6.74 -9.28 13.19
C LYS A 140 6.15 -9.78 11.87
N ARG A 141 6.66 -10.91 11.38
CA ARG A 141 6.06 -11.63 10.24
C ARG A 141 4.63 -12.01 10.55
N LYS A 142 3.74 -11.80 9.60
CA LYS A 142 2.36 -12.31 9.64
C LYS A 142 2.03 -12.96 8.31
N THR A 143 1.60 -14.21 8.36
CA THR A 143 1.10 -14.93 7.17
C THR A 143 -0.42 -14.85 7.16
N LEU A 144 -0.98 -14.39 6.04
CA LEU A 144 -2.41 -14.36 5.80
C LEU A 144 -2.73 -15.36 4.69
N TYR A 145 -3.67 -16.24 4.95
CA TYR A 145 -4.16 -17.20 3.98
C TYR A 145 -5.44 -16.66 3.34
N ARG A 146 -5.44 -16.50 2.00
CA ARG A 146 -6.67 -16.23 1.24
C ARG A 146 -7.16 -17.55 0.64
N LEU A 147 -8.33 -17.99 1.04
CA LEU A 147 -9.02 -19.10 0.41
C LEU A 147 -9.58 -18.62 -0.93
N LYS A 148 -9.11 -19.20 -2.04
CA LYS A 148 -9.73 -19.01 -3.36
C LYS A 148 -10.84 -20.06 -3.51
N GLN A 149 -12.07 -19.59 -3.72
CA GLN A 149 -13.17 -20.46 -4.07
C GLN A 149 -13.06 -20.82 -5.56
N TYR A 150 -12.82 -22.10 -5.87
CA TYR A 150 -12.85 -22.60 -7.24
C TYR A 150 -14.24 -23.13 -7.53
N TYR A 151 -14.90 -22.56 -8.54
CA TYR A 151 -16.13 -23.15 -9.08
C TYR A 151 -15.72 -24.17 -10.14
N LEU A 152 -16.08 -25.43 -9.92
CA LEU A 152 -16.00 -26.43 -10.97
C LEU A 152 -17.22 -26.19 -11.88
N SER A 153 -16.98 -25.69 -13.08
CA SER A 153 -18.03 -25.31 -14.06
C SER A 153 -18.90 -26.48 -14.54
N SER A 154 -18.57 -27.71 -14.17
CA SER A 154 -19.33 -28.94 -14.49
C SER A 154 -20.08 -29.56 -13.30
N ALA A 155 -19.99 -28.94 -12.10
CA ALA A 155 -20.72 -29.45 -10.94
C ALA A 155 -22.10 -28.78 -10.83
N PRO A 156 -23.14 -29.51 -10.37
CA PRO A 156 -24.43 -28.91 -10.05
C PRO A 156 -24.23 -27.76 -9.06
N THR A 157 -24.96 -26.67 -9.24
CA THR A 157 -24.80 -25.38 -8.54
C THR A 157 -24.92 -25.41 -7.01
N TRP A 158 -25.14 -26.58 -6.41
CA TRP A 158 -25.31 -26.78 -4.96
C TRP A 158 -24.17 -27.56 -4.30
N ILE A 159 -23.12 -27.95 -5.04
CA ILE A 159 -21.92 -28.54 -4.43
C ILE A 159 -20.82 -27.48 -4.33
N THR A 160 -20.65 -26.92 -3.15
CA THR A 160 -19.53 -26.03 -2.83
C THR A 160 -18.49 -26.83 -2.05
N LEU A 161 -17.36 -27.16 -2.67
CA LEU A 161 -16.19 -27.68 -1.98
C LEU A 161 -15.43 -26.48 -1.38
N ARG A 162 -15.40 -26.38 -0.05
CA ARG A 162 -14.47 -25.49 0.67
C ARG A 162 -13.24 -26.31 1.02
N ILE A 163 -12.12 -25.96 0.45
CA ILE A 163 -10.80 -26.44 0.85
C ILE A 163 -10.11 -25.32 1.60
#